data_91c61a2d9e1c33bf8ff9ecbcbd08db19
#
_entry.id   91c61a2d9e1c33bf8ff9ecbcbd08db19
#
_cell.length_a   1.000
_cell.length_b   1.000
_cell.length_c   1.000
_cell.angle_alpha   90.00
_cell.angle_beta   90.00
_cell.angle_gamma   90.00
#
_symmetry.space_group_name_H-M   'P 1'
#
loop_
_entity.id
_entity.type
_entity.pdbx_description
1 polymer ?
#
loop_
_entity_poly.entity_id
_entity_poly.type
_entity_poly.pdbx_seq_one_letter_code
_entity_poly.pdbx_strand_id
1 'polypeptide(L)'
;MRTYNEKISIYHGMASTIALNFSNNFFPIFAITMLSATNYQVGLISSLPPLMALIMTIPAAILLNRSQAQKKLVALSVLLARLMFLFIISIVYLPSPSTHAWIFLVVIAIMSLPNTVANIGWQTFISDLVEESRRGAFFSDRNRLLTIVGLLSTLVIGILMKDASASVTAYQLLFGFAFCFGMLEVYLLMKHEEEPVKNDGSSVKKKTMDWSIFKHKNYVSFLIAALFFNFAWQMAWGVFNIYHVRYVGVTIFWVSMFAVGNMLAQFLSFPLWKKWAEKRSNTLVFVWAAVGMATTPFLTVLSTNLYYIAIVQTSSGFFLAGVVLLLFNLLLEQSPDHVRTYCITTYNVLLSIIAFIAPQIGIWLLEQWDVEIAMYINSALRLLSAGLFFIVYLKFTRKSKLIN
;
A
#
# COMPACT_ATOMS: atom_id res chain seq x y z
N MET A 1 -28.52 -9.75 10.81
CA MET A 1 -28.06 -8.57 11.59
C MET A 1 -26.56 -8.70 11.82
N ARG A 2 -25.79 -7.58 11.84
CA ARG A 2 -24.36 -7.61 12.20
C ARG A 2 -24.21 -7.84 13.70
N THR A 3 -23.26 -8.69 14.10
CA THR A 3 -22.91 -8.91 15.51
C THR A 3 -22.29 -7.66 16.14
N TYR A 4 -22.19 -7.60 17.47
CA TYR A 4 -21.52 -6.50 18.17
C TYR A 4 -20.07 -6.32 17.69
N ASN A 5 -19.30 -7.41 17.65
CA ASN A 5 -17.91 -7.40 17.20
C ASN A 5 -17.75 -6.95 15.74
N GLU A 6 -18.66 -7.35 14.84
CA GLU A 6 -18.67 -6.88 13.45
C GLU A 6 -18.85 -5.37 13.35
N LYS A 7 -19.78 -4.79 14.15
CA LYS A 7 -20.01 -3.33 14.18
C LYS A 7 -18.79 -2.59 14.72
N ILE A 8 -18.23 -3.04 15.85
CA ILE A 8 -17.04 -2.44 16.45
C ILE A 8 -15.85 -2.52 15.48
N SER A 9 -15.66 -3.65 14.77
CA SER A 9 -14.59 -3.80 13.78
C SER A 9 -14.73 -2.82 12.61
N ILE A 10 -15.97 -2.49 12.19
CA ILE A 10 -16.20 -1.46 11.17
C ILE A 10 -15.79 -0.09 11.71
N TYR A 11 -16.26 0.30 12.91
CA TYR A 11 -15.90 1.60 13.51
C TYR A 11 -14.41 1.72 13.78
N HIS A 12 -13.76 0.67 14.29
CA HIS A 12 -12.31 0.59 14.43
C HIS A 12 -11.60 0.83 13.08
N GLY A 13 -12.04 0.13 12.03
CA GLY A 13 -11.48 0.30 10.70
C GLY A 13 -11.69 1.70 10.13
N MET A 14 -12.85 2.35 10.36
CA MET A 14 -13.10 3.73 9.97
C MET A 14 -12.13 4.68 10.67
N ALA A 15 -11.96 4.57 12.00
CA ALA A 15 -11.03 5.39 12.75
C ALA A 15 -9.58 5.21 12.27
N SER A 16 -9.16 3.97 12.02
CA SER A 16 -7.85 3.64 11.45
C SER A 16 -7.66 4.28 10.06
N THR A 17 -8.66 4.16 9.18
CA THR A 17 -8.60 4.72 7.82
C THR A 17 -8.45 6.25 7.86
N ILE A 18 -9.21 6.92 8.73
CA ILE A 18 -9.10 8.37 8.91
C ILE A 18 -7.69 8.73 9.42
N ALA A 19 -7.20 8.07 10.48
CA ALA A 19 -5.88 8.33 11.05
C ALA A 19 -4.76 8.20 9.99
N LEU A 20 -4.81 7.14 9.16
CA LEU A 20 -3.81 6.90 8.13
C LEU A 20 -3.92 7.89 6.95
N ASN A 21 -5.12 8.33 6.60
CA ASN A 21 -5.30 9.34 5.54
C ASN A 21 -4.81 10.72 5.97
N PHE A 22 -4.95 11.08 7.25
CA PHE A 22 -4.40 12.31 7.81
C PHE A 22 -2.87 12.31 7.95
N SER A 23 -2.20 11.19 7.73
CA SER A 23 -0.75 11.06 7.91
C SER A 23 -0.01 10.61 6.65
N ASN A 24 -0.20 9.39 6.19
CA ASN A 24 0.67 8.73 5.22
C ASN A 24 0.76 9.47 3.87
N ASN A 25 -0.35 10.01 3.39
CA ASN A 25 -0.39 10.75 2.12
C ASN A 25 0.43 12.05 2.16
N PHE A 26 0.69 12.58 3.36
CA PHE A 26 1.35 13.87 3.55
C PHE A 26 2.79 13.77 4.04
N PHE A 27 3.29 12.58 4.35
CA PHE A 27 4.69 12.37 4.75
C PHE A 27 5.70 12.90 3.72
N PRO A 28 5.56 12.61 2.40
CA PRO A 28 6.52 13.12 1.42
C PRO A 28 6.51 14.66 1.32
N ILE A 29 5.32 15.28 1.23
CA ILE A 29 5.22 16.74 1.13
C ILE A 29 5.72 17.42 2.41
N PHE A 30 5.40 16.89 3.60
CA PHE A 30 5.93 17.39 4.88
C PHE A 30 7.45 17.31 4.94
N ALA A 31 8.03 16.19 4.53
CA ALA A 31 9.48 16.00 4.53
C ALA A 31 10.18 16.99 3.59
N ILE A 32 9.62 17.22 2.39
CA ILE A 32 10.19 18.14 1.40
C ILE A 32 10.06 19.60 1.86
N THR A 33 8.87 20.00 2.32
CA THR A 33 8.55 21.42 2.58
C THR A 33 8.97 21.91 3.95
N MET A 34 8.89 21.04 4.99
CA MET A 34 9.17 21.44 6.38
C MET A 34 10.52 20.93 6.88
N LEU A 35 10.98 19.78 6.42
CA LEU A 35 12.22 19.17 6.92
C LEU A 35 13.38 19.28 5.92
N SER A 36 13.18 19.94 4.77
CA SER A 36 14.18 20.10 3.71
C SER A 36 14.81 18.77 3.27
N ALA A 37 14.01 17.70 3.24
CA ALA A 37 14.49 16.37 2.90
C ALA A 37 15.10 16.33 1.49
N THR A 38 16.23 15.64 1.33
CA THR A 38 16.85 15.38 0.02
C THR A 38 15.99 14.41 -0.79
N ASN A 39 16.23 14.32 -2.11
CA ASN A 39 15.51 13.37 -2.96
C ASN A 39 15.69 11.93 -2.46
N TYR A 40 16.92 11.57 -2.06
CA TYR A 40 17.21 10.26 -1.50
C TYR A 40 16.38 9.95 -0.23
N GLN A 41 16.27 10.92 0.67
CA GLN A 41 15.45 10.79 1.89
C GLN A 41 13.96 10.63 1.56
N VAL A 42 13.45 11.34 0.55
CA VAL A 42 12.06 11.18 0.08
C VAL A 42 11.82 9.76 -0.47
N GLY A 43 12.78 9.20 -1.19
CA GLY A 43 12.73 7.80 -1.63
C GLY A 43 12.63 6.83 -0.46
N LEU A 44 13.38 7.07 0.63
CA LEU A 44 13.37 6.25 1.84
C LEU A 44 12.02 6.26 2.57
N ILE A 45 11.22 7.32 2.48
CA ILE A 45 9.87 7.37 3.06
C ILE A 45 9.00 6.22 2.51
N SER A 46 9.12 5.93 1.21
CA SER A 46 8.37 4.85 0.57
C SER A 46 9.01 3.46 0.76
N SER A 47 10.33 3.40 0.93
CA SER A 47 11.11 2.16 0.96
C SER A 47 11.23 1.54 2.35
N LEU A 48 11.37 2.36 3.40
CA LEU A 48 11.61 1.87 4.76
C LEU A 48 10.44 1.04 5.32
N PRO A 49 9.16 1.43 5.17
CA PRO A 49 8.06 0.65 5.73
C PRO A 49 8.02 -0.81 5.24
N PRO A 50 8.13 -1.12 3.93
CA PRO A 50 8.21 -2.49 3.45
C PRO A 50 9.38 -3.28 3.99
N LEU A 51 10.56 -2.65 4.13
CA LEU A 51 11.75 -3.28 4.70
C LEU A 51 11.52 -3.64 6.18
N MET A 52 11.00 -2.70 6.96
CA MET A 52 10.71 -2.93 8.38
C MET A 52 9.63 -4.00 8.56
N ALA A 53 8.60 -4.01 7.69
CA ALA A 53 7.58 -5.04 7.69
C ALA A 53 8.17 -6.42 7.38
N LEU A 54 9.09 -6.53 6.41
CA LEU A 54 9.77 -7.80 6.09
C LEU A 54 10.53 -8.33 7.30
N ILE A 55 11.33 -7.47 7.96
CA ILE A 55 12.11 -7.83 9.15
C ILE A 55 11.20 -8.26 10.30
N MET A 56 10.07 -7.54 10.50
CA MET A 56 9.19 -7.74 11.65
C MET A 56 8.17 -8.86 11.46
N THR A 57 7.89 -9.32 10.23
CA THR A 57 6.83 -10.31 9.95
C THR A 57 7.00 -11.60 10.75
N ILE A 58 8.21 -12.19 10.79
CA ILE A 58 8.47 -13.43 11.54
C ILE A 58 8.45 -13.18 13.07
N PRO A 59 9.16 -12.17 13.61
CA PRO A 59 9.04 -11.82 15.03
C PRO A 59 7.60 -11.54 15.46
N ALA A 60 6.82 -10.81 14.65
CA ALA A 60 5.43 -10.50 14.95
C ALA A 60 4.57 -11.77 15.07
N ALA A 61 4.72 -12.71 14.13
CA ALA A 61 4.00 -13.98 14.18
C ALA A 61 4.36 -14.80 15.43
N ILE A 62 5.64 -14.84 15.81
CA ILE A 62 6.09 -15.52 17.04
C ILE A 62 5.49 -14.84 18.29
N LEU A 63 5.52 -13.51 18.33
CA LEU A 63 5.01 -12.72 19.45
C LEU A 63 3.49 -12.92 19.63
N LEU A 64 2.73 -12.89 18.54
CA LEU A 64 1.28 -13.10 18.53
C LEU A 64 0.91 -14.53 18.98
N ASN A 65 1.64 -15.55 18.46
CA ASN A 65 1.36 -16.94 18.81
C ASN A 65 1.71 -17.29 20.30
N ARG A 66 2.65 -16.56 20.90
CA ARG A 66 3.00 -16.74 22.31
C ARG A 66 2.10 -15.94 23.26
N SER A 67 1.39 -14.96 22.77
CA SER A 67 0.53 -14.08 23.58
C SER A 67 -0.80 -14.73 23.90
N GLN A 68 -1.12 -14.85 25.19
CA GLN A 68 -2.43 -15.26 25.66
C GLN A 68 -3.48 -14.13 25.56
N ALA A 69 -3.05 -12.89 25.33
CA ALA A 69 -3.89 -11.69 25.26
C ALA A 69 -3.66 -10.97 23.92
N GLN A 70 -4.00 -11.63 22.80
CA GLN A 70 -3.77 -11.12 21.45
C GLN A 70 -4.36 -9.72 21.23
N LYS A 71 -5.58 -9.46 21.69
CA LYS A 71 -6.22 -8.14 21.61
C LYS A 71 -5.39 -7.04 22.28
N LYS A 72 -4.90 -7.29 23.50
CA LYS A 72 -4.08 -6.30 24.22
C LYS A 72 -2.76 -6.05 23.51
N LEU A 73 -2.13 -7.09 22.96
CA LEU A 73 -0.88 -6.96 22.20
C LEU A 73 -1.10 -6.15 20.91
N VAL A 74 -2.17 -6.42 20.16
CA VAL A 74 -2.54 -5.66 18.96
C VAL A 74 -2.84 -4.20 19.33
N ALA A 75 -3.63 -3.97 20.40
CA ALA A 75 -3.95 -2.61 20.86
C ALA A 75 -2.70 -1.83 21.30
N LEU A 76 -1.77 -2.47 22.03
CA LEU A 76 -0.49 -1.87 22.40
C LEU A 76 0.35 -1.53 21.17
N SER A 77 0.37 -2.42 20.18
CA SER A 77 1.11 -2.20 18.94
C SER A 77 0.53 -1.01 18.15
N VAL A 78 -0.80 -0.92 18.04
CA VAL A 78 -1.45 0.26 17.45
C VAL A 78 -1.11 1.51 18.24
N LEU A 79 -1.23 1.48 19.56
CA LEU A 79 -0.91 2.62 20.43
C LEU A 79 0.51 3.12 20.21
N LEU A 80 1.50 2.23 20.23
CA LEU A 80 2.92 2.57 20.02
C LEU A 80 3.12 3.22 18.63
N ALA A 81 2.48 2.67 17.59
CA ALA A 81 2.56 3.26 16.25
C ALA A 81 1.92 4.66 16.20
N ARG A 82 0.78 4.88 16.85
CA ARG A 82 0.08 6.19 16.86
C ARG A 82 0.77 7.22 17.72
N LEU A 83 1.45 6.83 18.80
CA LEU A 83 2.28 7.73 19.60
C LEU A 83 3.42 8.35 18.79
N MET A 84 3.91 7.67 17.75
CA MET A 84 4.94 8.23 16.85
C MET A 84 4.48 9.52 16.16
N PHE A 85 3.17 9.75 15.97
CA PHE A 85 2.68 11.03 15.45
C PHE A 85 3.03 12.22 16.33
N LEU A 86 3.07 12.04 17.65
CA LEU A 86 3.51 13.10 18.58
C LEU A 86 5.00 13.44 18.38
N PHE A 87 5.83 12.42 18.13
CA PHE A 87 7.23 12.65 17.79
C PHE A 87 7.37 13.38 16.46
N ILE A 88 6.58 13.01 15.43
CA ILE A 88 6.59 13.68 14.13
C ILE A 88 6.23 15.17 14.28
N ILE A 89 5.21 15.50 15.07
CA ILE A 89 4.81 16.89 15.36
C ILE A 89 5.95 17.68 16.00
N SER A 90 6.75 17.06 16.86
CA SER A 90 7.81 17.72 17.63
C SER A 90 9.14 17.86 16.89
N ILE A 91 9.36 17.16 15.77
CA ILE A 91 10.64 17.16 15.05
C ILE A 91 11.11 18.58 14.67
N VAL A 92 10.20 19.42 14.21
CA VAL A 92 10.51 20.79 13.75
C VAL A 92 11.05 21.71 14.87
N TYR A 93 10.88 21.34 16.13
CA TYR A 93 11.39 22.10 17.29
C TYR A 93 12.75 21.61 17.78
N LEU A 94 13.32 20.58 17.20
CA LEU A 94 14.63 20.08 17.57
C LEU A 94 15.72 21.09 17.13
N PRO A 95 16.82 21.19 17.90
CA PRO A 95 17.81 22.25 17.69
C PRO A 95 18.65 22.11 16.40
N SER A 96 18.63 20.95 15.73
CA SER A 96 19.47 20.69 14.55
C SER A 96 18.64 20.45 13.28
N PRO A 97 18.28 21.50 12.50
CA PRO A 97 17.45 21.35 11.31
C PRO A 97 17.98 20.34 10.27
N SER A 98 19.30 20.23 10.13
CA SER A 98 19.94 19.30 9.19
C SER A 98 19.69 17.81 9.50
N THR A 99 19.30 17.50 10.74
CA THR A 99 18.99 16.12 11.16
C THR A 99 17.50 15.79 11.13
N HIS A 100 16.61 16.78 10.96
CA HIS A 100 15.16 16.59 11.06
C HIS A 100 14.65 15.49 10.10
N ALA A 101 15.09 15.52 8.84
CA ALA A 101 14.67 14.54 7.86
C ALA A 101 15.15 13.11 8.22
N TRP A 102 16.36 12.96 8.78
CA TRP A 102 16.86 11.66 9.23
C TRP A 102 16.10 11.15 10.46
N ILE A 103 15.81 12.02 11.43
CA ILE A 103 14.99 11.68 12.60
C ILE A 103 13.59 11.25 12.16
N PHE A 104 12.99 11.95 11.20
CA PHE A 104 11.71 11.59 10.63
C PHE A 104 11.71 10.19 9.99
N LEU A 105 12.75 9.87 9.22
CA LEU A 105 12.92 8.53 8.63
C LEU A 105 13.07 7.44 9.68
N VAL A 106 13.83 7.70 10.73
CA VAL A 106 13.96 6.77 11.86
C VAL A 106 12.62 6.56 12.57
N VAL A 107 11.84 7.62 12.77
CA VAL A 107 10.49 7.52 13.35
C VAL A 107 9.56 6.71 12.47
N ILE A 108 9.57 6.90 11.14
CA ILE A 108 8.79 6.09 10.18
C ILE A 108 9.22 4.62 10.25
N ALA A 109 10.51 4.35 10.29
CA ALA A 109 11.03 2.98 10.38
C ALA A 109 10.57 2.30 11.69
N ILE A 110 10.73 2.98 12.82
CA ILE A 110 10.31 2.47 14.14
C ILE A 110 8.78 2.26 14.16
N MET A 111 8.00 3.22 13.66
CA MET A 111 6.54 3.15 13.60
C MET A 111 6.06 1.93 12.78
N SER A 112 6.81 1.54 11.76
CA SER A 112 6.46 0.42 10.87
C SER A 112 6.53 -0.94 11.57
N LEU A 113 7.37 -1.09 12.59
CA LEU A 113 7.51 -2.34 13.35
C LEU A 113 6.22 -2.70 14.11
N PRO A 114 5.70 -1.85 15.03
CA PRO A 114 4.45 -2.14 15.70
C PRO A 114 3.25 -2.14 14.74
N ASN A 115 3.24 -1.35 13.66
CA ASN A 115 2.20 -1.43 12.63
C ASN A 115 2.13 -2.83 11.99
N THR A 116 3.28 -3.49 11.78
CA THR A 116 3.32 -4.85 11.22
C THR A 116 2.70 -5.85 12.20
N VAL A 117 3.03 -5.76 13.50
CA VAL A 117 2.40 -6.60 14.54
C VAL A 117 0.90 -6.37 14.57
N ALA A 118 0.47 -5.10 14.55
CA ALA A 118 -0.93 -4.72 14.57
C ALA A 118 -1.71 -5.29 13.36
N ASN A 119 -1.15 -5.18 12.15
CA ASN A 119 -1.79 -5.67 10.92
C ASN A 119 -1.95 -7.19 10.92
N ILE A 120 -0.91 -7.94 11.28
CA ILE A 120 -0.96 -9.40 11.34
C ILE A 120 -1.92 -9.83 12.45
N GLY A 121 -1.77 -9.26 13.63
CA GLY A 121 -2.57 -9.62 14.79
C GLY A 121 -4.06 -9.27 14.62
N TRP A 122 -4.38 -8.13 14.00
CA TRP A 122 -5.76 -7.78 13.70
C TRP A 122 -6.40 -8.76 12.71
N GLN A 123 -5.69 -9.17 11.65
CA GLN A 123 -6.23 -10.12 10.67
C GLN A 123 -6.54 -11.46 11.32
N THR A 124 -5.65 -11.96 12.19
CA THR A 124 -5.88 -13.20 12.95
C THR A 124 -7.05 -13.04 13.90
N PHE A 125 -7.04 -12.01 14.73
CA PHE A 125 -8.04 -11.72 15.74
C PHE A 125 -9.45 -11.60 15.13
N ILE A 126 -9.63 -10.82 14.06
CA ILE A 126 -10.95 -10.63 13.46
C ILE A 126 -11.47 -11.88 12.74
N SER A 127 -10.57 -12.71 12.20
CA SER A 127 -10.97 -13.97 11.57
C SER A 127 -11.57 -14.95 12.58
N ASP A 128 -11.14 -14.90 13.82
CA ASP A 128 -11.67 -15.74 14.90
C ASP A 128 -13.02 -15.24 15.43
N LEU A 129 -13.28 -13.92 15.32
CA LEU A 129 -14.52 -13.29 15.79
C LEU A 129 -15.68 -13.34 14.79
N VAL A 130 -15.41 -13.61 13.51
CA VAL A 130 -16.42 -13.64 12.46
C VAL A 130 -16.64 -15.07 11.98
N GLU A 131 -17.90 -15.51 12.03
CA GLU A 131 -18.31 -16.83 11.55
C GLU A 131 -17.84 -17.08 10.12
N GLU A 132 -17.28 -18.26 9.85
CA GLU A 132 -16.65 -18.60 8.57
C GLU A 132 -17.58 -18.39 7.38
N SER A 133 -18.84 -18.78 7.52
CA SER A 133 -19.90 -18.61 6.51
C SER A 133 -20.14 -17.15 6.12
N ARG A 134 -19.87 -16.20 7.01
CA ARG A 134 -20.14 -14.76 6.85
C ARG A 134 -18.89 -13.91 6.58
N ARG A 135 -17.67 -14.47 6.73
CA ARG A 135 -16.40 -13.74 6.58
C ARG A 135 -16.33 -12.98 5.26
N GLY A 136 -16.64 -13.64 4.15
CA GLY A 136 -16.56 -13.01 2.82
C GLY A 136 -17.48 -11.79 2.68
N ALA A 137 -18.74 -11.92 3.11
CA ALA A 137 -19.71 -10.83 3.07
C ALA A 137 -19.32 -9.68 4.02
N PHE A 138 -18.88 -10.00 5.24
CA PHE A 138 -18.43 -9.03 6.23
C PHE A 138 -17.24 -8.21 5.73
N PHE A 139 -16.17 -8.86 5.23
CA PHE A 139 -14.99 -8.16 4.73
C PHE A 139 -15.31 -7.31 3.50
N SER A 140 -16.19 -7.78 2.61
CA SER A 140 -16.64 -7.01 1.45
C SER A 140 -17.35 -5.73 1.89
N ASP A 141 -18.34 -5.84 2.78
CA ASP A 141 -19.08 -4.70 3.31
C ASP A 141 -18.18 -3.72 4.06
N ARG A 142 -17.29 -4.26 4.93
CA ARG A 142 -16.33 -3.47 5.67
C ARG A 142 -15.42 -2.70 4.75
N ASN A 143 -14.78 -3.36 3.79
CA ASN A 143 -13.86 -2.71 2.86
C ASN A 143 -14.57 -1.62 2.02
N ARG A 144 -15.81 -1.86 1.59
CA ARG A 144 -16.61 -0.85 0.90
C ARG A 144 -16.82 0.40 1.75
N LEU A 145 -17.21 0.22 3.02
CA LEU A 145 -17.40 1.34 3.95
C LEU A 145 -16.09 2.09 4.23
N LEU A 146 -14.98 1.37 4.45
CA LEU A 146 -13.68 1.98 4.66
C LEU A 146 -13.20 2.77 3.44
N THR A 147 -13.47 2.29 2.23
CA THR A 147 -13.15 3.03 0.99
C THR A 147 -13.93 4.34 0.92
N ILE A 148 -15.23 4.33 1.24
CA ILE A 148 -16.06 5.55 1.28
C ILE A 148 -15.53 6.53 2.33
N VAL A 149 -15.25 6.05 3.55
CA VAL A 149 -14.69 6.87 4.62
C VAL A 149 -13.31 7.42 4.23
N GLY A 150 -12.48 6.62 3.58
CA GLY A 150 -11.18 7.03 3.06
C GLY A 150 -11.30 8.15 2.06
N LEU A 151 -12.20 8.02 1.09
CA LEU A 151 -12.47 9.04 0.07
C LEU A 151 -12.99 10.34 0.71
N LEU A 152 -13.98 10.24 1.60
CA LEU A 152 -14.57 11.40 2.26
C LEU A 152 -13.56 12.11 3.18
N SER A 153 -12.78 11.36 3.97
CA SER A 153 -11.76 11.96 4.84
C SER A 153 -10.69 12.69 4.04
N THR A 154 -10.21 12.10 2.94
CA THR A 154 -9.22 12.73 2.07
C THR A 154 -9.78 14.01 1.41
N LEU A 155 -11.05 13.99 0.98
CA LEU A 155 -11.73 15.17 0.44
C LEU A 155 -11.85 16.28 1.49
N VAL A 156 -12.26 15.92 2.71
CA VAL A 156 -12.37 16.89 3.84
C VAL A 156 -11.02 17.50 4.15
N ILE A 157 -9.94 16.72 4.21
CA ILE A 157 -8.58 17.24 4.39
C ILE A 157 -8.25 18.26 3.31
N GLY A 158 -8.50 17.92 2.04
CA GLY A 158 -8.24 18.82 0.92
C GLY A 158 -8.97 20.16 1.08
N ILE A 159 -10.26 20.12 1.38
CA ILE A 159 -11.09 21.33 1.53
C ILE A 159 -10.62 22.17 2.72
N LEU A 160 -10.38 21.55 3.88
CA LEU A 160 -9.93 22.26 5.09
C LEU A 160 -8.54 22.89 4.93
N MET A 161 -7.69 22.28 4.13
CA MET A 161 -6.32 22.72 3.90
C MET A 161 -6.14 23.56 2.62
N LYS A 162 -7.23 23.94 1.94
CA LYS A 162 -7.19 24.65 0.66
C LYS A 162 -6.42 25.98 0.77
N ASP A 163 -6.72 26.76 1.80
CA ASP A 163 -6.15 28.08 2.04
C ASP A 163 -5.00 28.03 3.06
N ALA A 164 -4.71 26.85 3.61
CA ALA A 164 -3.56 26.67 4.48
C ALA A 164 -2.28 26.70 3.64
N SER A 165 -1.49 27.77 3.79
CA SER A 165 -0.12 27.75 3.32
C SER A 165 0.61 26.56 3.93
N ALA A 166 1.62 26.01 3.22
CA ALA A 166 2.48 24.97 3.77
C ALA A 166 3.20 25.51 5.02
N SER A 167 2.54 25.40 6.16
CA SER A 167 3.01 25.88 7.46
C SER A 167 3.17 24.73 8.43
N VAL A 168 4.08 24.89 9.37
CA VAL A 168 4.28 23.91 10.46
C VAL A 168 2.95 23.61 11.15
N THR A 169 2.14 24.63 11.42
CA THR A 169 0.83 24.50 12.08
C THR A 169 -0.15 23.61 11.28
N ALA A 170 -0.19 23.76 9.95
CA ALA A 170 -1.06 22.93 9.12
C ALA A 170 -0.72 21.44 9.24
N TYR A 171 0.57 21.08 9.20
CA TYR A 171 1.01 19.69 9.37
C TYR A 171 0.81 19.19 10.80
N GLN A 172 0.99 20.06 11.81
CA GLN A 172 0.71 19.71 13.20
C GLN A 172 -0.77 19.38 13.42
N LEU A 173 -1.67 20.14 12.82
CA LEU A 173 -3.10 19.85 12.85
C LEU A 173 -3.40 18.50 12.15
N LEU A 174 -2.82 18.24 10.97
CA LEU A 174 -3.00 16.97 10.27
C LEU A 174 -2.55 15.78 11.12
N PHE A 175 -1.33 15.82 11.65
CA PHE A 175 -0.81 14.71 12.46
C PHE A 175 -1.46 14.65 13.85
N GLY A 176 -1.92 15.79 14.39
CA GLY A 176 -2.71 15.87 15.62
C GLY A 176 -4.07 15.17 15.45
N PHE A 177 -4.78 15.42 14.36
CA PHE A 177 -6.01 14.69 14.03
C PHE A 177 -5.73 13.20 13.78
N ALA A 178 -4.63 12.87 13.08
CA ALA A 178 -4.21 11.47 12.91
C ALA A 178 -4.00 10.78 14.26
N PHE A 179 -3.37 11.45 15.22
CA PHE A 179 -3.20 10.96 16.57
C PHE A 179 -4.54 10.76 17.30
N CYS A 180 -5.44 11.76 17.28
CA CYS A 180 -6.75 11.67 17.94
C CYS A 180 -7.59 10.50 17.40
N PHE A 181 -7.67 10.34 16.07
CA PHE A 181 -8.35 9.21 15.46
C PHE A 181 -7.63 7.88 15.72
N GLY A 182 -6.30 7.91 15.83
CA GLY A 182 -5.51 6.77 16.26
C GLY A 182 -5.82 6.33 17.70
N MET A 183 -6.03 7.27 18.61
CA MET A 183 -6.48 6.95 19.98
C MET A 183 -7.89 6.38 19.99
N LEU A 184 -8.79 6.91 19.15
CA LEU A 184 -10.13 6.34 18.95
C LEU A 184 -10.05 4.91 18.39
N GLU A 185 -9.14 4.65 17.46
CA GLU A 185 -8.86 3.31 16.93
C GLU A 185 -8.49 2.33 18.04
N VAL A 186 -7.53 2.71 18.92
CA VAL A 186 -7.11 1.89 20.07
C VAL A 186 -8.28 1.63 21.02
N TYR A 187 -9.06 2.66 21.34
CA TYR A 187 -10.23 2.53 22.21
C TYR A 187 -11.26 1.56 21.63
N LEU A 188 -11.59 1.69 20.34
CA LEU A 188 -12.55 0.80 19.67
C LEU A 188 -12.01 -0.63 19.56
N LEU A 189 -10.69 -0.79 19.34
CA LEU A 189 -10.07 -2.12 19.33
C LEU A 189 -10.24 -2.83 20.70
N MET A 190 -10.04 -2.09 21.79
CA MET A 190 -10.20 -2.63 23.14
C MET A 190 -11.65 -2.98 23.50
N LYS A 191 -12.64 -2.42 22.81
CA LYS A 191 -14.08 -2.73 23.00
C LYS A 191 -14.52 -4.07 22.40
N HIS A 192 -13.73 -4.73 21.57
CA HIS A 192 -14.09 -6.05 21.08
C HIS A 192 -14.19 -7.03 22.25
N GLU A 193 -15.23 -7.86 22.22
CA GLU A 193 -15.41 -8.96 23.16
C GLU A 193 -14.58 -10.14 22.68
N GLU A 194 -13.64 -10.61 23.51
CA GLU A 194 -12.86 -11.82 23.24
C GLU A 194 -13.67 -13.03 23.71
N GLU A 195 -13.92 -13.97 22.81
CA GLU A 195 -14.20 -15.33 23.25
C GLU A 195 -12.88 -15.98 23.71
N PRO A 196 -12.90 -16.75 24.81
CA PRO A 196 -11.69 -17.43 25.27
C PRO A 196 -11.14 -18.31 24.14
N VAL A 197 -9.94 -17.98 23.69
CA VAL A 197 -9.24 -18.73 22.63
C VAL A 197 -9.17 -20.18 23.09
N LYS A 198 -9.89 -21.07 22.43
CA LYS A 198 -9.64 -22.50 22.51
C LYS A 198 -8.25 -22.71 21.94
N ASN A 199 -7.26 -22.85 22.83
CA ASN A 199 -5.93 -23.28 22.48
C ASN A 199 -6.02 -24.73 21.98
N ASP A 200 -6.42 -24.90 20.74
CA ASP A 200 -6.03 -26.08 20.00
C ASP A 200 -4.52 -25.98 19.85
N GLY A 201 -3.79 -26.76 20.66
CA GLY A 201 -2.33 -26.79 20.69
C GLY A 201 -1.70 -27.28 19.38
N SER A 202 -2.18 -26.73 18.26
CA SER A 202 -1.56 -26.91 16.97
C SER A 202 -0.23 -26.15 17.00
N SER A 203 0.80 -26.83 17.54
CA SER A 203 2.18 -26.44 17.35
C SER A 203 2.35 -26.04 15.88
N VAL A 204 2.72 -24.78 15.64
CA VAL A 204 3.19 -24.35 14.33
C VAL A 204 4.33 -25.30 13.98
N LYS A 205 4.00 -26.41 13.28
CA LYS A 205 5.03 -27.25 12.69
C LYS A 205 5.89 -26.32 11.89
N LYS A 206 7.19 -26.29 12.18
CA LYS A 206 8.20 -25.60 11.36
C LYS A 206 8.06 -26.16 9.95
N LYS A 207 7.15 -25.61 9.14
CA LYS A 207 7.08 -25.92 7.72
C LYS A 207 8.28 -25.23 7.10
N THR A 208 9.34 -26.00 6.84
CA THR A 208 10.48 -25.57 6.03
C THR A 208 9.94 -25.08 4.68
N MET A 209 10.59 -24.07 4.13
CA MET A 209 10.24 -23.53 2.81
C MET A 209 10.29 -24.68 1.76
N ASP A 210 9.20 -24.84 1.04
CA ASP A 210 9.15 -25.85 -0.03
C ASP A 210 9.72 -25.27 -1.33
N TRP A 211 10.98 -25.61 -1.61
CA TRP A 211 11.69 -25.18 -2.83
C TRP A 211 11.12 -25.78 -4.12
N SER A 212 10.19 -26.73 -4.03
CA SER A 212 9.54 -27.32 -5.20
C SER A 212 8.73 -26.32 -6.01
N ILE A 213 8.33 -25.18 -5.40
CA ILE A 213 7.63 -24.08 -6.07
C ILE A 213 8.37 -23.60 -7.33
N PHE A 214 9.71 -23.60 -7.31
CA PHE A 214 10.53 -23.17 -8.46
C PHE A 214 10.58 -24.19 -9.59
N LYS A 215 10.08 -25.41 -9.41
CA LYS A 215 9.91 -26.40 -10.47
C LYS A 215 8.67 -26.13 -11.34
N HIS A 216 7.71 -25.35 -10.83
CA HIS A 216 6.48 -24.99 -11.54
C HIS A 216 6.72 -23.84 -12.52
N LYS A 217 6.99 -24.19 -13.79
CA LYS A 217 7.36 -23.21 -14.85
C LYS A 217 6.36 -22.07 -15.00
N ASN A 218 5.06 -22.33 -14.85
CA ASN A 218 4.02 -21.32 -14.98
C ASN A 218 4.13 -20.29 -13.85
N TYR A 219 4.26 -20.75 -12.60
CA TYR A 219 4.45 -19.89 -11.45
C TYR A 219 5.74 -19.06 -11.57
N VAL A 220 6.86 -19.66 -11.94
CA VAL A 220 8.13 -18.95 -12.10
C VAL A 220 8.05 -17.90 -13.20
N SER A 221 7.42 -18.21 -14.34
CA SER A 221 7.21 -17.22 -15.42
C SER A 221 6.35 -16.04 -14.97
N PHE A 222 5.27 -16.32 -14.22
CA PHE A 222 4.45 -15.28 -13.58
C PHE A 222 5.26 -14.48 -12.57
N LEU A 223 5.99 -15.14 -11.68
CA LEU A 223 6.78 -14.52 -10.62
C LEU A 223 7.77 -13.51 -11.20
N ILE A 224 8.55 -13.88 -12.20
CA ILE A 224 9.51 -12.99 -12.85
C ILE A 224 8.81 -11.77 -13.48
N ALA A 225 7.74 -11.99 -14.24
CA ALA A 225 6.99 -10.91 -14.88
C ALA A 225 6.34 -9.97 -13.85
N ALA A 226 5.75 -10.53 -12.78
CA ALA A 226 5.10 -9.76 -11.72
C ALA A 226 6.10 -8.95 -10.89
N LEU A 227 7.26 -9.51 -10.56
CA LEU A 227 8.32 -8.81 -9.85
C LEU A 227 8.92 -7.68 -10.70
N PHE A 228 9.13 -7.91 -12.00
CA PHE A 228 9.60 -6.86 -12.91
C PHE A 228 8.58 -5.73 -13.06
N PHE A 229 7.28 -6.06 -13.17
CA PHE A 229 6.21 -5.07 -13.18
C PHE A 229 6.19 -4.24 -11.88
N ASN A 230 6.23 -4.90 -10.73
CA ASN A 230 6.25 -4.21 -9.43
C ASN A 230 7.50 -3.34 -9.26
N PHE A 231 8.64 -3.80 -9.73
CA PHE A 231 9.87 -3.01 -9.74
C PHE A 231 9.69 -1.72 -10.54
N ALA A 232 9.24 -1.83 -11.80
CA ALA A 232 8.96 -0.67 -12.64
C ALA A 232 7.89 0.25 -12.06
N TRP A 233 6.86 -0.32 -11.43
CA TRP A 233 5.78 0.47 -10.81
C TRP A 233 6.24 1.25 -9.59
N GLN A 234 6.93 0.59 -8.66
CA GLN A 234 7.33 1.19 -7.38
C GLN A 234 8.52 2.13 -7.53
N MET A 235 9.34 1.97 -8.56
CA MET A 235 10.47 2.84 -8.88
C MET A 235 10.03 4.31 -9.03
N ALA A 236 8.82 4.56 -9.53
CA ALA A 236 8.31 5.92 -9.71
C ALA A 236 7.77 6.59 -8.43
N TRP A 237 7.50 5.86 -7.35
CA TRP A 237 6.79 6.43 -6.19
C TRP A 237 7.50 7.64 -5.58
N GLY A 238 8.82 7.53 -5.34
CA GLY A 238 9.62 8.65 -4.86
C GLY A 238 9.71 9.78 -5.88
N VAL A 239 9.88 9.43 -7.15
CA VAL A 239 10.00 10.40 -8.26
C VAL A 239 8.72 11.22 -8.44
N PHE A 240 7.54 10.60 -8.38
CA PHE A 240 6.26 11.31 -8.41
C PHE A 240 6.13 12.31 -7.27
N ASN A 241 6.47 11.93 -6.04
CA ASN A 241 6.40 12.83 -4.90
C ASN A 241 7.30 14.05 -5.07
N ILE A 242 8.54 13.84 -5.55
CA ILE A 242 9.48 14.92 -5.81
C ILE A 242 8.97 15.82 -6.94
N TYR A 243 8.52 15.23 -8.06
CA TYR A 243 7.98 15.99 -9.19
C TYR A 243 6.81 16.87 -8.76
N HIS A 244 5.82 16.29 -8.10
CA HIS A 244 4.63 17.02 -7.66
C HIS A 244 4.99 18.20 -6.74
N VAL A 245 5.91 18.01 -5.78
CA VAL A 245 6.18 19.05 -4.77
C VAL A 245 7.20 20.06 -5.28
N ARG A 246 8.32 19.62 -5.88
CA ARG A 246 9.43 20.51 -6.24
C ARG A 246 9.27 21.17 -7.60
N TYR A 247 8.71 20.46 -8.58
CA TYR A 247 8.61 20.95 -9.96
C TYR A 247 7.24 21.56 -10.28
N VAL A 248 6.18 21.01 -9.70
CA VAL A 248 4.79 21.49 -9.93
C VAL A 248 4.31 22.44 -8.82
N GLY A 249 4.89 22.36 -7.62
CA GLY A 249 4.45 23.17 -6.48
C GLY A 249 3.11 22.71 -5.88
N VAL A 250 2.87 21.41 -5.85
CA VAL A 250 1.64 20.82 -5.34
C VAL A 250 1.48 21.12 -3.85
N THR A 251 0.30 21.60 -3.45
CA THR A 251 -0.10 21.87 -2.07
C THR A 251 -0.81 20.65 -1.44
N ILE A 252 -1.07 20.70 -0.12
CA ILE A 252 -1.86 19.67 0.59
C ILE A 252 -3.23 19.47 -0.07
N PHE A 253 -3.87 20.56 -0.51
CA PHE A 253 -5.13 20.52 -1.26
C PHE A 253 -5.01 19.64 -2.51
N TRP A 254 -4.01 19.88 -3.35
CA TRP A 254 -3.84 19.14 -4.60
C TRP A 254 -3.43 17.69 -4.40
N VAL A 255 -2.57 17.40 -3.38
CA VAL A 255 -2.30 16.00 -2.98
C VAL A 255 -3.60 15.27 -2.66
N SER A 256 -4.48 15.92 -1.90
CA SER A 256 -5.79 15.36 -1.56
C SER A 256 -6.68 15.17 -2.77
N MET A 257 -6.75 16.14 -3.69
CA MET A 257 -7.57 16.06 -4.90
C MET A 257 -7.08 14.96 -5.85
N PHE A 258 -5.76 14.80 -6.00
CA PHE A 258 -5.17 13.70 -6.77
C PHE A 258 -5.54 12.34 -6.16
N ALA A 259 -5.44 12.21 -4.84
CA ALA A 259 -5.81 10.98 -4.14
C ALA A 259 -7.32 10.69 -4.26
N VAL A 260 -8.18 11.69 -4.11
CA VAL A 260 -9.65 11.54 -4.28
C VAL A 260 -10.00 11.09 -5.69
N GLY A 261 -9.44 11.76 -6.72
CA GLY A 261 -9.66 11.39 -8.12
C GLY A 261 -9.21 9.95 -8.41
N ASN A 262 -8.03 9.59 -7.92
CA ASN A 262 -7.48 8.25 -8.08
C ASN A 262 -8.36 7.19 -7.37
N MET A 263 -8.73 7.39 -6.10
CA MET A 263 -9.57 6.46 -5.33
C MET A 263 -10.97 6.32 -5.92
N LEU A 264 -11.57 7.42 -6.39
CA LEU A 264 -12.89 7.41 -7.02
C LEU A 264 -12.87 6.62 -8.33
N ALA A 265 -11.86 6.86 -9.17
CA ALA A 265 -11.68 6.12 -10.42
C ALA A 265 -11.46 4.62 -10.17
N GLN A 266 -10.66 4.25 -9.17
CA GLN A 266 -10.51 2.86 -8.76
C GLN A 266 -11.85 2.25 -8.35
N PHE A 267 -12.58 2.90 -7.44
CA PHE A 267 -13.85 2.40 -6.93
C PHE A 267 -14.87 2.15 -8.05
N LEU A 268 -14.98 3.08 -8.99
CA LEU A 268 -15.93 2.98 -10.11
C LEU A 268 -15.50 1.95 -11.18
N SER A 269 -14.20 1.72 -11.34
CA SER A 269 -13.67 0.88 -12.41
C SER A 269 -13.51 -0.60 -12.04
N PHE A 270 -13.44 -0.97 -10.75
CA PHE A 270 -13.31 -2.37 -10.33
C PHE A 270 -14.33 -3.32 -10.99
N PRO A 271 -15.66 -2.99 -11.06
CA PRO A 271 -16.62 -3.86 -11.70
C PRO A 271 -16.38 -4.03 -13.20
N LEU A 272 -15.84 -3.01 -13.88
CA LEU A 272 -15.52 -3.06 -15.31
C LEU A 272 -14.36 -4.02 -15.57
N TRP A 273 -13.28 -3.91 -14.78
CA TRP A 273 -12.11 -4.79 -14.88
C TRP A 273 -12.48 -6.24 -14.60
N LYS A 274 -13.32 -6.49 -13.57
CA LYS A 274 -13.88 -7.83 -13.30
C LYS A 274 -14.64 -8.38 -14.52
N LYS A 275 -15.58 -7.61 -15.06
CA LYS A 275 -16.38 -8.01 -16.23
C LYS A 275 -15.53 -8.32 -17.47
N TRP A 276 -14.46 -7.54 -17.69
CA TRP A 276 -13.53 -7.80 -18.80
C TRP A 276 -12.72 -9.07 -18.59
N ALA A 277 -12.26 -9.31 -17.35
CA ALA A 277 -11.53 -10.51 -16.99
C ALA A 277 -12.35 -11.79 -17.16
N GLU A 278 -13.63 -11.76 -16.78
CA GLU A 278 -14.58 -12.88 -16.97
C GLU A 278 -14.84 -13.19 -18.45
N LYS A 279 -14.84 -12.17 -19.31
CA LYS A 279 -15.09 -12.34 -20.75
C LYS A 279 -13.86 -12.77 -21.57
N ARG A 280 -12.67 -12.54 -21.04
CA ARG A 280 -11.41 -12.78 -21.76
C ARG A 280 -10.51 -13.69 -20.93
N SER A 281 -9.34 -13.24 -20.57
CA SER A 281 -8.47 -13.91 -19.60
C SER A 281 -7.84 -12.87 -18.66
N ASN A 282 -7.57 -13.25 -17.42
CA ASN A 282 -6.92 -12.37 -16.46
C ASN A 282 -5.59 -11.83 -17.01
N THR A 283 -4.80 -12.66 -17.70
CA THR A 283 -3.50 -12.25 -18.26
C THR A 283 -3.64 -11.17 -19.35
N LEU A 284 -4.57 -11.36 -20.30
CA LEU A 284 -4.76 -10.39 -21.39
C LEU A 284 -5.28 -9.05 -20.85
N VAL A 285 -6.26 -9.10 -19.95
CA VAL A 285 -6.85 -7.90 -19.36
C VAL A 285 -5.85 -7.18 -18.45
N PHE A 286 -4.96 -7.93 -17.77
CA PHE A 286 -3.83 -7.35 -17.05
C PHE A 286 -2.88 -6.57 -17.97
N VAL A 287 -2.58 -7.09 -19.16
CA VAL A 287 -1.76 -6.36 -20.15
C VAL A 287 -2.39 -5.01 -20.48
N TRP A 288 -3.71 -4.92 -20.66
CA TRP A 288 -4.38 -3.64 -20.92
C TRP A 288 -4.22 -2.66 -19.74
N ALA A 289 -4.40 -3.16 -18.52
CA ALA A 289 -4.21 -2.35 -17.33
C ALA A 289 -2.76 -1.88 -17.17
N ALA A 290 -1.80 -2.76 -17.43
CA ALA A 290 -0.37 -2.47 -17.34
C ALA A 290 0.10 -1.46 -18.39
N VAL A 291 -0.40 -1.55 -19.64
CA VAL A 291 -0.16 -0.55 -20.69
C VAL A 291 -0.71 0.81 -20.27
N GLY A 292 -1.95 0.86 -19.74
CA GLY A 292 -2.52 2.10 -19.23
C GLY A 292 -1.69 2.69 -18.06
N MET A 293 -1.23 1.85 -17.13
CA MET A 293 -0.32 2.31 -16.05
C MET A 293 1.04 2.79 -16.57
N ALA A 294 1.51 2.28 -17.70
CA ALA A 294 2.77 2.71 -18.31
C ALA A 294 2.67 4.14 -18.88
N THR A 295 1.49 4.61 -19.27
CA THR A 295 1.32 5.98 -19.78
C THR A 295 1.41 7.03 -18.67
N THR A 296 1.13 6.68 -17.42
CA THR A 296 1.02 7.65 -16.31
C THR A 296 2.30 8.48 -16.10
N PRO A 297 3.53 7.90 -15.96
CA PRO A 297 4.73 8.70 -15.75
C PRO A 297 5.01 9.62 -16.93
N PHE A 298 4.84 9.13 -18.17
CA PHE A 298 5.00 9.91 -19.39
C PHE A 298 4.05 11.11 -19.41
N LEU A 299 2.76 10.88 -19.21
CA LEU A 299 1.75 11.94 -19.24
C LEU A 299 1.96 12.95 -18.10
N THR A 300 2.42 12.53 -16.92
CA THR A 300 2.58 13.42 -15.77
C THR A 300 3.57 14.55 -16.06
N VAL A 301 4.66 14.29 -16.78
CA VAL A 301 5.71 15.30 -17.05
C VAL A 301 5.42 16.19 -18.27
N LEU A 302 4.36 15.92 -19.03
CA LEU A 302 4.01 16.74 -20.20
C LEU A 302 3.47 18.14 -19.83
N SER A 303 3.00 18.32 -18.60
CA SER A 303 2.44 19.61 -18.16
C SER A 303 2.52 19.77 -16.66
N THR A 304 2.84 20.97 -16.21
CA THR A 304 2.80 21.38 -14.80
C THR A 304 1.42 21.90 -14.37
N ASN A 305 0.42 21.90 -15.26
CA ASN A 305 -0.93 22.32 -14.93
C ASN A 305 -1.58 21.33 -13.96
N LEU A 306 -1.99 21.83 -12.80
CA LEU A 306 -2.54 21.02 -11.71
C LEU A 306 -3.85 20.31 -12.07
N TYR A 307 -4.70 20.93 -12.89
CA TYR A 307 -5.93 20.28 -13.38
C TYR A 307 -5.63 19.14 -14.35
N TYR A 308 -4.66 19.35 -15.24
CA TYR A 308 -4.17 18.28 -16.13
C TYR A 308 -3.64 17.10 -15.34
N ILE A 309 -2.77 17.34 -14.34
CA ILE A 309 -2.21 16.29 -13.49
C ILE A 309 -3.33 15.59 -12.71
N ALA A 310 -4.36 16.29 -12.23
CA ALA A 310 -5.51 15.67 -11.58
C ALA A 310 -6.24 14.69 -12.51
N ILE A 311 -6.39 15.01 -13.81
CA ILE A 311 -6.96 14.10 -14.80
C ILE A 311 -6.04 12.87 -15.00
N VAL A 312 -4.75 13.09 -15.13
CA VAL A 312 -3.76 11.99 -15.26
C VAL A 312 -3.80 11.07 -14.03
N GLN A 313 -3.85 11.62 -12.82
CA GLN A 313 -3.93 10.84 -11.58
C GLN A 313 -5.26 10.08 -11.46
N THR A 314 -6.35 10.68 -11.92
CA THR A 314 -7.66 10.02 -11.98
C THR A 314 -7.61 8.85 -12.97
N SER A 315 -7.05 9.05 -14.17
CA SER A 315 -6.88 7.96 -15.15
C SER A 315 -5.94 6.85 -14.64
N SER A 316 -4.89 7.22 -13.90
CA SER A 316 -4.03 6.26 -13.21
C SER A 316 -4.81 5.37 -12.25
N GLY A 317 -5.76 5.94 -11.48
CA GLY A 317 -6.64 5.19 -10.59
C GLY A 317 -7.51 4.15 -11.33
N PHE A 318 -8.01 4.50 -12.52
CA PHE A 318 -8.75 3.57 -13.36
C PHE A 318 -7.91 2.32 -13.69
N PHE A 319 -6.69 2.50 -14.20
CA PHE A 319 -5.81 1.38 -14.54
C PHE A 319 -5.28 0.65 -13.32
N LEU A 320 -5.03 1.36 -12.22
CA LEU A 320 -4.58 0.77 -10.95
C LEU A 320 -5.56 -0.26 -10.40
N ALA A 321 -6.87 -0.02 -10.52
CA ALA A 321 -7.89 -0.99 -10.14
C ALA A 321 -7.73 -2.32 -10.90
N GLY A 322 -7.49 -2.23 -12.22
CA GLY A 322 -7.21 -3.41 -13.04
C GLY A 322 -5.94 -4.13 -12.62
N VAL A 323 -4.86 -3.39 -12.40
CA VAL A 323 -3.59 -3.97 -11.96
C VAL A 323 -3.74 -4.72 -10.63
N VAL A 324 -4.30 -4.08 -9.61
CA VAL A 324 -4.43 -4.68 -8.27
C VAL A 324 -5.30 -5.94 -8.30
N LEU A 325 -6.46 -5.88 -8.97
CA LEU A 325 -7.38 -7.01 -9.08
C LEU A 325 -6.74 -8.19 -9.83
N LEU A 326 -6.19 -7.91 -10.99
CA LEU A 326 -5.77 -8.96 -11.91
C LEU A 326 -4.42 -9.58 -11.52
N LEU A 327 -3.51 -8.81 -10.94
CA LEU A 327 -2.25 -9.32 -10.45
C LEU A 327 -2.45 -10.35 -9.32
N PHE A 328 -3.42 -10.07 -8.42
CA PHE A 328 -3.80 -11.00 -7.37
C PHE A 328 -4.48 -12.26 -7.94
N ASN A 329 -5.40 -12.10 -8.89
CA ASN A 329 -6.02 -13.24 -9.55
C ASN A 329 -4.98 -14.14 -10.24
N LEU A 330 -4.03 -13.54 -10.96
CA LEU A 330 -2.95 -14.25 -11.63
C LEU A 330 -2.04 -14.98 -10.64
N LEU A 331 -1.73 -14.39 -9.49
CA LEU A 331 -0.98 -15.05 -8.43
C LEU A 331 -1.69 -16.33 -7.98
N LEU A 332 -3.01 -16.27 -7.78
CA LEU A 332 -3.79 -17.44 -7.38
C LEU A 332 -3.87 -18.51 -8.50
N GLU A 333 -4.10 -18.09 -9.75
CA GLU A 333 -4.19 -19.00 -10.91
C GLU A 333 -2.88 -19.76 -11.20
N GLN A 334 -1.75 -19.06 -11.03
CA GLN A 334 -0.43 -19.65 -11.34
C GLN A 334 0.17 -20.41 -10.16
N SER A 335 -0.45 -20.35 -8.98
CA SER A 335 0.00 -21.04 -7.76
C SER A 335 -0.69 -22.40 -7.64
N PRO A 336 0.04 -23.52 -7.73
CA PRO A 336 -0.55 -24.86 -7.54
C PRO A 336 -1.15 -25.01 -6.14
N ASP A 337 -2.31 -25.67 -6.03
CA ASP A 337 -3.10 -25.76 -4.79
C ASP A 337 -2.31 -26.28 -3.60
N HIS A 338 -1.52 -27.34 -3.81
CA HIS A 338 -0.75 -28.02 -2.76
C HIS A 338 0.42 -27.18 -2.19
N VAL A 339 0.91 -26.17 -2.94
CA VAL A 339 2.01 -25.28 -2.52
C VAL A 339 1.63 -23.81 -2.57
N ARG A 340 0.34 -23.47 -2.75
CA ARG A 340 -0.16 -22.10 -2.92
C ARG A 340 0.31 -21.14 -1.82
N THR A 341 0.28 -21.57 -0.56
CA THR A 341 0.74 -20.77 0.56
C THR A 341 2.22 -20.40 0.41
N TYR A 342 3.07 -21.33 -0.01
CA TYR A 342 4.49 -21.05 -0.23
C TYR A 342 4.71 -20.09 -1.41
N CYS A 343 3.93 -20.26 -2.51
CA CYS A 343 3.95 -19.35 -3.65
C CYS A 343 3.60 -17.92 -3.25
N ILE A 344 2.50 -17.70 -2.52
CA ILE A 344 2.07 -16.39 -2.06
C ILE A 344 3.10 -15.79 -1.10
N THR A 345 3.63 -16.58 -0.15
CA THR A 345 4.65 -16.11 0.80
C THR A 345 5.92 -15.68 0.09
N THR A 346 6.42 -16.48 -0.85
CA THR A 346 7.62 -16.16 -1.65
C THR A 346 7.42 -14.90 -2.47
N TYR A 347 6.27 -14.76 -3.13
CA TYR A 347 5.93 -13.54 -3.86
C TYR A 347 5.96 -12.31 -2.95
N ASN A 348 5.32 -12.37 -1.78
CA ASN A 348 5.27 -11.23 -0.85
C ASN A 348 6.64 -10.86 -0.27
N VAL A 349 7.50 -11.85 0.04
CA VAL A 349 8.88 -11.61 0.50
C VAL A 349 9.69 -10.89 -0.59
N LEU A 350 9.66 -11.40 -1.82
CA LEU A 350 10.38 -10.79 -2.93
C LEU A 350 9.82 -9.41 -3.29
N LEU A 351 8.50 -9.25 -3.21
CA LEU A 351 7.83 -7.95 -3.40
C LEU A 351 8.29 -6.92 -2.36
N SER A 352 8.47 -7.30 -1.11
CA SER A 352 8.96 -6.39 -0.06
C SER A 352 10.41 -5.96 -0.31
N ILE A 353 11.26 -6.85 -0.82
CA ILE A 353 12.63 -6.52 -1.23
C ILE A 353 12.61 -5.51 -2.39
N ILE A 354 11.76 -5.74 -3.39
CA ILE A 354 11.58 -4.81 -4.52
C ILE A 354 11.05 -3.46 -4.02
N ALA A 355 10.08 -3.46 -3.12
CA ALA A 355 9.52 -2.25 -2.55
C ALA A 355 10.53 -1.40 -1.78
N PHE A 356 11.59 -2.02 -1.26
CA PHE A 356 12.72 -1.31 -0.66
C PHE A 356 13.69 -0.77 -1.73
N ILE A 357 14.06 -1.56 -2.72
CA ILE A 357 15.12 -1.23 -3.68
C ILE A 357 14.60 -0.30 -4.79
N ALA A 358 13.42 -0.56 -5.34
CA ALA A 358 12.96 0.09 -6.55
C ALA A 358 12.82 1.63 -6.42
N PRO A 359 12.24 2.20 -5.34
CA PRO A 359 12.17 3.65 -5.20
C PRO A 359 13.54 4.32 -5.17
N GLN A 360 14.56 3.67 -4.59
CA GLN A 360 15.92 4.21 -4.54
C GLN A 360 16.56 4.25 -5.92
N ILE A 361 16.33 3.24 -6.76
CA ILE A 361 16.80 3.24 -8.15
C ILE A 361 16.08 4.35 -8.94
N GLY A 362 14.80 4.58 -8.71
CA GLY A 362 14.09 5.70 -9.33
C GLY A 362 14.68 7.07 -8.96
N ILE A 363 15.02 7.27 -7.69
CA ILE A 363 15.67 8.48 -7.22
C ILE A 363 17.08 8.60 -7.80
N TRP A 364 17.84 7.51 -7.86
CA TRP A 364 19.16 7.51 -8.49
C TRP A 364 19.09 7.93 -9.97
N LEU A 365 18.11 7.44 -10.73
CA LEU A 365 17.89 7.87 -12.11
C LEU A 365 17.59 9.37 -12.21
N LEU A 366 16.76 9.89 -11.30
CA LEU A 366 16.45 11.33 -11.23
C LEU A 366 17.69 12.18 -10.93
N GLU A 367 18.57 11.71 -10.03
CA GLU A 367 19.81 12.44 -9.68
C GLU A 367 20.89 12.37 -10.76
N GLN A 368 20.93 11.30 -11.57
CA GLN A 368 21.93 11.15 -12.63
C GLN A 368 21.58 11.94 -13.90
N TRP A 369 20.30 12.08 -14.22
CA TRP A 369 19.85 12.74 -15.45
C TRP A 369 18.91 13.91 -15.16
N ASP A 370 17.61 13.65 -15.19
CA ASP A 370 16.56 14.61 -14.89
C ASP A 370 15.28 13.86 -14.54
N VAL A 371 14.33 14.59 -13.93
CA VAL A 371 13.04 14.03 -13.53
C VAL A 371 12.24 13.53 -14.73
N GLU A 372 12.29 14.23 -15.86
CA GLU A 372 11.59 13.83 -17.08
C GLU A 372 12.15 12.52 -17.64
N ILE A 373 13.48 12.41 -17.74
CA ILE A 373 14.16 11.21 -18.22
C ILE A 373 13.86 10.02 -17.28
N ALA A 374 13.91 10.22 -15.96
CA ALA A 374 13.55 9.20 -14.98
C ALA A 374 12.10 8.71 -15.17
N MET A 375 11.17 9.60 -15.47
CA MET A 375 9.77 9.29 -15.75
C MET A 375 9.60 8.55 -17.09
N TYR A 376 10.34 8.95 -18.14
CA TYR A 376 10.31 8.26 -19.45
C TYR A 376 10.87 6.84 -19.35
N ILE A 377 12.00 6.66 -18.64
CA ILE A 377 12.56 5.33 -18.38
C ILE A 377 11.57 4.47 -17.60
N ASN A 378 10.93 5.05 -16.58
CA ASN A 378 9.92 4.35 -15.81
C ASN A 378 8.73 3.90 -16.68
N SER A 379 8.24 4.79 -17.55
CA SER A 379 7.17 4.49 -18.50
C SER A 379 7.56 3.34 -19.44
N ALA A 380 8.77 3.40 -20.00
CA ALA A 380 9.31 2.34 -20.86
C ALA A 380 9.44 0.99 -20.15
N LEU A 381 9.94 0.96 -18.90
CA LEU A 381 10.05 -0.27 -18.11
C LEU A 381 8.67 -0.87 -17.79
N ARG A 382 7.67 -0.04 -17.49
CA ARG A 382 6.28 -0.52 -17.31
C ARG A 382 5.71 -1.10 -18.61
N LEU A 383 5.98 -0.47 -19.75
CA LEU A 383 5.53 -0.96 -21.05
C LEU A 383 6.23 -2.29 -21.41
N LEU A 384 7.54 -2.41 -21.13
CA LEU A 384 8.28 -3.66 -21.28
C LEU A 384 7.68 -4.77 -20.40
N SER A 385 7.29 -4.45 -19.17
CA SER A 385 6.65 -5.44 -18.29
C SER A 385 5.29 -5.91 -18.83
N ALA A 386 4.49 -5.01 -19.41
CA ALA A 386 3.25 -5.36 -20.10
C ALA A 386 3.54 -6.30 -21.28
N GLY A 387 4.61 -6.06 -22.03
CA GLY A 387 5.10 -6.94 -23.10
C GLY A 387 5.48 -8.32 -22.59
N LEU A 388 6.16 -8.43 -21.43
CA LEU A 388 6.47 -9.72 -20.81
C LEU A 388 5.20 -10.51 -20.46
N PHE A 389 4.19 -9.86 -19.87
CA PHE A 389 2.90 -10.50 -19.61
C PHE A 389 2.15 -10.90 -20.89
N PHE A 390 2.30 -10.14 -21.97
CA PHE A 390 1.73 -10.50 -23.27
C PHE A 390 2.41 -11.76 -23.85
N ILE A 391 3.74 -11.90 -23.71
CA ILE A 391 4.48 -13.12 -24.08
C ILE A 391 3.99 -14.31 -23.24
N VAL A 392 3.79 -14.13 -21.94
CA VAL A 392 3.24 -15.16 -21.05
C VAL A 392 1.83 -15.56 -21.53
N TYR A 393 0.98 -14.60 -21.87
CA TYR A 393 -0.35 -14.88 -22.44
C TYR A 393 -0.28 -15.74 -23.71
N LEU A 394 0.58 -15.37 -24.66
CA LEU A 394 0.72 -16.13 -25.92
C LEU A 394 1.19 -17.58 -25.68
N LYS A 395 2.10 -17.79 -24.72
CA LYS A 395 2.56 -19.16 -24.36
C LYS A 395 1.42 -20.03 -23.80
N PHE A 396 0.57 -19.44 -22.95
CA PHE A 396 -0.55 -20.19 -22.37
C PHE A 396 -1.64 -20.49 -23.41
N THR A 397 -1.96 -19.54 -24.27
CA THR A 397 -2.97 -19.73 -25.33
C THR A 397 -2.54 -20.76 -26.36
N ARG A 398 -1.24 -20.79 -26.73
CA ARG A 398 -0.71 -21.82 -27.64
C ARG A 398 -0.79 -23.23 -27.01
N LYS A 399 -0.50 -23.36 -25.72
CA LYS A 399 -0.53 -24.64 -25.02
C LYS A 399 -1.96 -25.21 -24.92
N SER A 400 -2.94 -24.36 -24.69
CA SER A 400 -4.37 -24.75 -24.67
C SER A 400 -4.87 -25.22 -26.03
N LYS A 401 -4.40 -24.63 -27.15
CA LYS A 401 -4.76 -25.04 -28.51
C LYS A 401 -4.08 -26.34 -28.98
N LEU A 402 -3.05 -26.80 -28.32
CA LEU A 402 -2.35 -28.06 -28.62
C LEU A 402 -2.90 -29.27 -27.84
N ILE A 403 -3.77 -29.04 -26.85
CA ILE A 403 -4.37 -30.04 -25.98
C ILE A 403 -5.83 -30.32 -26.38
N ASN A 404 -6.47 -29.39 -27.13
CA ASN A 404 -7.78 -29.54 -27.77
C ASN A 404 -7.61 -29.85 -29.27
#